data_1d4e35ab9d5b06837c37d9375712f4e9
#
_entry.id   1d4e35ab9d5b06837c37d9375712f4e9
#
_cell.length_a   1.000
_cell.length_b   1.000
_cell.length_c   1.000
_cell.angle_alpha   90.00
_cell.angle_beta   90.00
_cell.angle_gamma   90.00
#
_symmetry.space_group_name_H-M   'P 1'
#
loop_
_entity.id
_entity.type
_entity.pdbx_description
1 polymer ?
#
loop_
_entity_poly.entity_id
_entity_poly.type
_entity_poly.pdbx_seq_one_letter_code
_entity_poly.pdbx_strand_id
1 'polypeptide(L)'
;MAARQGSVIVRMWRGRERRDRAGAYRRHLEGSVFPRLQSLPVFLGASLLQRMDKGEAEVLVMTKWDSMAAIKAFAGPDPEKAIVEPQARAVLASFEEVVTHHEVLSEIAGDTFPIVAKA
;
A
#
# COMPACT_ATOMS: atom_id res chain seq x y z
N MET A 1 13.06 26.06 -5.21
CA MET A 1 12.19 25.29 -4.54
C MET A 1 12.86 24.45 -3.52
N ALA A 2 12.28 24.31 -2.51
CA ALA A 2 12.85 23.66 -1.45
C ALA A 2 12.80 22.21 -1.69
N ALA A 3 13.89 21.61 -1.68
CA ALA A 3 13.92 20.22 -1.81
C ALA A 3 13.45 19.63 -0.54
N ARG A 4 12.81 18.51 -0.65
CA ARG A 4 12.41 17.76 0.49
C ARG A 4 13.66 17.29 1.19
N GLN A 5 13.66 17.38 2.50
CA GLN A 5 14.75 16.90 3.27
C GLN A 5 14.55 15.43 3.45
N GLY A 6 15.20 14.64 2.96
CA GLY A 6 15.03 13.22 3.03
C GLY A 6 14.16 12.73 1.88
N SER A 7 14.12 11.48 1.71
CA SER A 7 13.47 10.87 0.57
C SER A 7 12.07 10.46 0.90
N VAL A 8 11.25 10.51 -0.10
CA VAL A 8 9.94 9.88 -0.03
C VAL A 8 10.17 8.38 -0.01
N ILE A 9 9.46 7.67 0.83
CA ILE A 9 9.60 6.23 0.98
C ILE A 9 8.30 5.55 0.56
N VAL A 10 8.42 4.50 -0.22
CA VAL A 10 7.29 3.65 -0.57
C VAL A 10 7.40 2.36 0.23
N ARG A 11 6.35 2.05 0.97
CA ARG A 11 6.25 0.82 1.74
C ARG A 11 5.39 -0.14 0.95
N MET A 12 5.86 -1.36 0.73
CA MET A 12 5.19 -2.33 -0.13
C MET A 12 4.93 -3.63 0.61
N TRP A 13 3.77 -4.20 0.39
CA TRP A 13 3.37 -5.46 1.00
C TRP A 13 2.52 -6.27 0.02
N ARG A 14 2.62 -7.60 0.07
CA ARG A 14 1.86 -8.47 -0.81
C ARG A 14 1.06 -9.46 -0.03
N GLY A 15 -0.13 -9.74 -0.55
CA GLY A 15 -0.97 -10.81 -0.07
C GLY A 15 -1.61 -11.53 -1.24
N ARG A 16 -2.26 -12.64 -0.98
CA ARG A 16 -2.92 -13.42 -2.03
C ARG A 16 -4.30 -13.82 -1.54
N GLU A 17 -5.27 -13.73 -2.45
CA GLU A 17 -6.63 -14.15 -2.17
C GLU A 17 -6.98 -15.30 -3.07
N ARG A 18 -7.80 -16.20 -2.57
CA ARG A 18 -8.37 -17.23 -3.43
C ARG A 18 -9.25 -16.54 -4.46
N ARG A 19 -9.28 -17.11 -5.64
CA ARG A 19 -10.03 -16.51 -6.74
C ARG A 19 -11.48 -16.24 -6.38
N ASP A 20 -12.11 -17.17 -5.66
CA ASP A 20 -13.50 -17.04 -5.29
C ASP A 20 -13.71 -16.04 -4.15
N ARG A 21 -12.66 -15.51 -3.59
CA ARG A 21 -12.72 -14.49 -2.55
C ARG A 21 -12.08 -13.17 -3.01
N ALA A 22 -11.80 -13.06 -4.29
CA ALA A 22 -11.18 -11.85 -4.81
C ALA A 22 -12.05 -10.63 -4.56
N GLY A 23 -11.46 -9.55 -4.11
CA GLY A 23 -12.16 -8.33 -3.76
C GLY A 23 -12.47 -8.19 -2.27
N ALA A 24 -12.35 -9.25 -1.49
CA ALA A 24 -12.61 -9.17 -0.05
C ALA A 24 -11.59 -8.27 0.65
N TYR A 25 -10.31 -8.42 0.28
CA TYR A 25 -9.28 -7.60 0.88
C TYR A 25 -9.42 -6.13 0.46
N ARG A 26 -9.78 -5.88 -0.78
CA ARG A 26 -10.02 -4.52 -1.26
C ARG A 26 -11.10 -3.84 -0.42
N ARG A 27 -12.18 -4.53 -0.15
CA ARG A 27 -13.25 -3.95 0.67
C ARG A 27 -12.76 -3.61 2.08
N HIS A 28 -11.93 -4.49 2.66
CA HIS A 28 -11.35 -4.24 3.97
C HIS A 28 -10.42 -3.00 3.93
N LEU A 29 -9.57 -2.93 2.91
CA LEU A 29 -8.61 -1.85 2.79
C LEU A 29 -9.32 -0.51 2.60
N GLU A 30 -10.28 -0.45 1.70
CA GLU A 30 -11.01 0.80 1.42
C GLU A 30 -11.89 1.22 2.57
N GLY A 31 -12.44 0.27 3.30
CA GLY A 31 -13.37 0.59 4.38
C GLY A 31 -12.73 0.87 5.72
N SER A 32 -11.55 0.32 5.97
CA SER A 32 -10.93 0.39 7.29
C SER A 32 -9.54 1.01 7.29
N VAL A 33 -8.69 0.59 6.36
CA VAL A 33 -7.29 0.99 6.42
C VAL A 33 -7.06 2.35 5.78
N PHE A 34 -7.56 2.56 4.58
CA PHE A 34 -7.36 3.82 3.87
C PHE A 34 -7.88 5.03 4.64
N PRO A 35 -9.08 4.97 5.25
CA PRO A 35 -9.53 6.12 6.02
C PRO A 35 -8.60 6.49 7.18
N ARG A 36 -8.00 5.49 7.84
CA ARG A 36 -7.05 5.78 8.92
C ARG A 36 -5.78 6.40 8.38
N LEU A 37 -5.30 5.92 7.23
CA LEU A 37 -4.10 6.48 6.63
C LEU A 37 -4.30 7.93 6.20
N GLN A 38 -5.48 8.23 5.65
CA GLN A 38 -5.75 9.59 5.20
C GLN A 38 -5.74 10.61 6.33
N SER A 39 -5.92 10.18 7.56
CA SER A 39 -5.90 11.10 8.69
C SER A 39 -4.49 11.45 9.16
N LEU A 40 -3.47 10.79 8.62
CA LEU A 40 -2.10 11.00 9.07
C LEU A 40 -1.43 12.11 8.25
N PRO A 41 -0.88 13.12 8.92
CA PRO A 41 -0.39 14.30 8.21
C PRO A 41 0.81 14.06 7.29
N VAL A 42 1.56 13.02 7.53
CA VAL A 42 2.76 12.74 6.72
C VAL A 42 2.57 11.59 5.76
N PHE A 43 1.34 11.13 5.62
CA PHE A 43 1.01 10.11 4.66
C PHE A 43 0.77 10.79 3.30
N LEU A 44 1.41 10.30 2.27
CA LEU A 44 1.37 10.95 0.95
C LEU A 44 0.48 10.25 -0.06
N GLY A 45 0.12 9.02 0.17
CA GLY A 45 -0.78 8.33 -0.76
C GLY A 45 -0.65 6.83 -0.67
N ALA A 46 -1.60 6.13 -1.28
CA ALA A 46 -1.61 4.68 -1.30
C ALA A 46 -2.23 4.16 -2.58
N SER A 47 -1.85 2.97 -2.97
CA SER A 47 -2.42 2.27 -4.10
C SER A 47 -2.58 0.80 -3.77
N LEU A 48 -3.64 0.21 -4.25
CA LEU A 48 -3.84 -1.23 -4.20
C LEU A 48 -3.79 -1.74 -5.63
N LEU A 49 -2.87 -2.64 -5.91
CA LEU A 49 -2.73 -3.21 -7.23
C LEU A 49 -3.06 -4.69 -7.18
N GLN A 50 -3.51 -5.24 -8.26
CA GLN A 50 -3.88 -6.64 -8.31
C GLN A 50 -3.47 -7.25 -9.63
N ARG A 51 -3.06 -8.50 -9.59
CA ARG A 51 -2.94 -9.31 -10.80
C ARG A 51 -3.42 -10.72 -10.47
N MET A 52 -3.89 -11.41 -11.47
CA MET A 52 -4.22 -12.82 -11.30
C MET A 52 -2.98 -13.64 -11.59
N ASP A 53 -2.70 -14.61 -10.75
CA ASP A 53 -1.51 -15.41 -10.89
C ASP A 53 -1.79 -16.80 -10.33
N LYS A 54 -1.67 -17.82 -11.13
CA LYS A 54 -1.81 -19.20 -10.69
C LYS A 54 -3.14 -19.46 -9.98
N GLY A 55 -4.18 -18.88 -10.48
CA GLY A 55 -5.51 -19.12 -9.92
C GLY A 55 -5.84 -18.34 -8.67
N GLU A 56 -4.98 -17.43 -8.27
CA GLU A 56 -5.21 -16.57 -7.12
C GLU A 56 -5.08 -15.10 -7.52
N ALA A 57 -5.66 -14.22 -6.74
CA ALA A 57 -5.45 -12.80 -6.92
C ALA A 57 -4.30 -12.37 -6.02
N GLU A 58 -3.23 -11.87 -6.61
CA GLU A 58 -2.14 -11.30 -5.83
C GLU A 58 -2.42 -9.82 -5.67
N VAL A 59 -2.42 -9.34 -4.44
CA VAL A 59 -2.61 -7.91 -4.18
C VAL A 59 -1.31 -7.31 -3.70
N LEU A 60 -1.01 -6.10 -4.15
CA LEU A 60 0.17 -5.37 -3.74
C LEU A 60 -0.30 -4.04 -3.19
N VAL A 61 0.03 -3.77 -1.95
CA VAL A 61 -0.31 -2.50 -1.31
C VAL A 61 0.94 -1.65 -1.29
N MET A 62 0.83 -0.45 -1.84
CA MET A 62 1.92 0.52 -1.83
C MET A 62 1.46 1.75 -1.08
N THR A 63 2.18 2.13 -0.06
CA THR A 63 1.89 3.37 0.66
C THR A 63 3.11 4.29 0.58
N LYS A 64 2.86 5.57 0.40
CA LYS A 64 3.92 6.55 0.18
C LYS A 64 3.98 7.47 1.38
N TRP A 65 5.16 7.70 1.88
CA TRP A 65 5.37 8.41 3.13
C TRP A 65 6.47 9.45 3.00
N ASP A 66 6.38 10.47 3.84
CA ASP A 66 7.35 11.56 3.82
C ASP A 66 8.71 11.12 4.37
N SER A 67 8.77 10.14 5.23
CA SER A 67 10.02 9.72 5.85
C SER A 67 9.87 8.36 6.53
N MET A 68 10.99 7.76 6.87
CA MET A 68 10.96 6.55 7.69
C MET A 68 10.43 6.84 9.09
N ALA A 69 10.66 8.03 9.61
CA ALA A 69 10.11 8.38 10.92
C ALA A 69 8.58 8.33 10.91
N ALA A 70 7.96 8.79 9.83
CA ALA A 70 6.53 8.73 9.68
C ALA A 70 6.04 7.29 9.64
N ILE A 71 6.76 6.43 8.95
CA ILE A 71 6.43 5.01 8.87
C ILE A 71 6.52 4.36 10.26
N LYS A 72 7.56 4.67 11.01
CA LYS A 72 7.73 4.10 12.35
C LYS A 72 6.64 4.56 13.28
N ALA A 73 6.18 5.79 13.14
CA ALA A 73 5.08 6.28 13.95
C ALA A 73 3.79 5.52 13.66
N PHE A 74 3.58 5.10 12.42
CA PHE A 74 2.42 4.33 12.04
C PHE A 74 2.59 2.84 12.36
N ALA A 75 3.73 2.27 11.98
CA ALA A 75 3.93 0.83 12.03
C ALA A 75 4.51 0.31 13.34
N GLY A 76 5.01 1.19 14.17
CA GLY A 76 5.61 0.79 15.44
C GLY A 76 7.12 0.60 15.33
N PRO A 77 7.73 0.09 16.38
CA PRO A 77 9.18 0.03 16.47
C PRO A 77 9.85 -0.96 15.51
N ASP A 78 9.08 -1.87 14.95
CA ASP A 78 9.60 -2.80 13.95
C ASP A 78 8.90 -2.51 12.63
N PRO A 79 9.35 -1.54 11.86
CA PRO A 79 8.64 -1.12 10.66
C PRO A 79 8.68 -2.13 9.53
N GLU A 80 9.56 -3.13 9.60
CA GLU A 80 9.61 -4.15 8.56
C GLU A 80 8.56 -5.22 8.75
N LYS A 81 7.93 -5.28 9.90
CA LYS A 81 6.90 -6.27 10.15
C LYS A 81 5.59 -5.79 9.53
N ALA A 82 4.92 -6.68 8.82
CA ALA A 82 3.63 -6.35 8.24
C ALA A 82 2.57 -6.22 9.33
N ILE A 83 1.65 -5.26 9.14
CA ILE A 83 0.53 -5.11 10.02
C ILE A 83 -0.65 -5.72 9.30
N VAL A 84 -1.04 -6.91 9.67
CA VAL A 84 -2.15 -7.61 9.03
C VAL A 84 -3.20 -7.85 10.08
N GLU A 85 -4.25 -7.07 10.00
CA GLU A 85 -5.32 -7.12 10.99
C GLU A 85 -6.14 -8.40 10.87
N PRO A 86 -6.81 -8.83 11.93
CA PRO A 86 -7.56 -10.09 11.91
C PRO A 86 -8.56 -10.18 10.76
N GLN A 87 -9.22 -9.07 10.41
CA GLN A 87 -10.17 -9.07 9.31
C GLN A 87 -9.48 -9.35 7.98
N ALA A 88 -8.27 -8.86 7.80
CA ALA A 88 -7.49 -9.12 6.59
C ALA A 88 -7.02 -10.57 6.56
N ARG A 89 -6.56 -11.08 7.69
CA ARG A 89 -6.10 -12.47 7.79
C ARG A 89 -7.23 -13.44 7.42
N ALA A 90 -8.45 -13.08 7.79
CA ALA A 90 -9.59 -13.96 7.54
C ALA A 90 -9.91 -14.13 6.06
N VAL A 91 -9.54 -13.17 5.22
CA VAL A 91 -9.87 -13.21 3.79
C VAL A 91 -8.69 -13.51 2.89
N LEU A 92 -7.49 -13.57 3.43
CA LEU A 92 -6.30 -13.84 2.63
C LEU A 92 -5.94 -15.32 2.69
N ALA A 93 -5.56 -15.86 1.56
CA ALA A 93 -5.05 -17.22 1.50
C ALA A 93 -3.63 -17.30 2.05
N SER A 94 -2.84 -16.27 1.77
CA SER A 94 -1.48 -16.15 2.28
C SER A 94 -1.07 -14.69 2.20
N PHE A 95 -0.02 -14.32 2.91
CA PHE A 95 0.50 -12.95 2.85
C PHE A 95 1.93 -12.95 3.37
N GLU A 96 2.65 -11.91 2.99
CA GLU A 96 4.01 -11.74 3.47
C GLU A 96 4.00 -11.20 4.89
N GLU A 97 4.87 -11.71 5.73
CA GLU A 97 4.96 -11.29 7.13
C GLU A 97 5.78 -10.02 7.26
N VAL A 98 6.52 -9.66 6.23
CA VAL A 98 7.35 -8.47 6.24
C VAL A 98 6.98 -7.58 5.08
N VAL A 99 7.32 -6.31 5.20
CA VAL A 99 7.16 -5.35 4.13
C VAL A 99 8.53 -4.92 3.66
N THR A 100 8.59 -4.29 2.50
CA THR A 100 9.85 -3.69 2.03
C THR A 100 9.65 -2.19 1.93
N HIS A 101 10.72 -1.45 2.11
CA HIS A 101 10.73 0.01 2.00
C HIS A 101 11.69 0.41 0.89
N HIS A 102 11.24 1.31 0.04
CA HIS A 102 12.02 1.74 -1.11
C HIS A 102 12.07 3.26 -1.15
N GLU A 103 13.26 3.78 -1.36
CA GLU A 103 13.42 5.21 -1.50
C GLU A 103 13.07 5.59 -2.92
N VAL A 104 12.27 6.62 -3.10
CA VAL A 104 11.94 7.10 -4.43
C VAL A 104 13.08 7.99 -4.89
N LEU A 105 13.80 7.57 -5.91
CA LEU A 105 14.93 8.32 -6.40
C LEU A 105 14.57 9.31 -7.48
N SER A 106 13.52 9.05 -8.21
CA SER A 106 13.14 9.91 -9.33
C SER A 106 11.67 9.71 -9.65
N GLU A 107 10.98 10.77 -9.96
CA GLU A 107 9.55 10.66 -10.21
C GLU A 107 9.13 11.79 -11.11
N ILE A 108 8.28 11.53 -12.08
CA ILE A 108 7.70 12.58 -12.88
C ILE A 108 6.19 12.39 -12.85
N ALA A 109 5.48 13.47 -12.96
CA ALA A 109 4.02 13.41 -13.03
C ALA A 109 3.61 13.32 -14.48
N GLY A 110 2.62 12.52 -14.77
CA GLY A 110 2.03 12.51 -16.09
C GLY A 110 1.03 13.65 -16.24
N ASP A 111 0.46 13.75 -17.45
CA ASP A 111 -0.54 14.72 -17.70
C ASP A 111 -1.75 14.29 -16.96
N THR A 112 -2.32 15.17 -16.20
CA THR A 112 -3.46 14.78 -15.42
C THR A 112 -4.73 14.92 -16.20
N PHE A 113 -4.74 15.16 -17.49
CA PHE A 113 -5.88 15.31 -18.24
C PHE A 113 -6.57 14.09 -18.19
N PRO A 114 -7.77 14.04 -17.96
CA PRO A 114 -8.53 12.87 -17.80
C PRO A 114 -8.66 12.26 -19.11
N ILE A 115 -7.87 11.46 -19.45
CA ILE A 115 -8.00 10.83 -20.49
C ILE A 115 -8.86 9.89 -20.30
N VAL A 116 -9.73 9.78 -20.86
CA VAL A 116 -10.60 8.90 -20.76
C VAL A 116 -10.08 7.79 -21.26
N ALA A 117 -9.86 7.03 -20.53
CA ALA A 117 -9.39 5.89 -20.85
C ALA A 117 -10.24 5.24 -21.65
N LYS A 118 -10.00 4.84 -22.53
CA LYS A 118 -10.71 4.22 -23.20
C LYS A 118 -10.34 3.10 -23.09
N ALA A 119 -10.85 2.56 -22.66
CA ALA A 119 -10.58 1.26 -22.41
C ALA A 119 -10.35 0.59 -23.48
#